data_19f9958b7ecd8fb61e1125cc6817d916
#
_entry.id   19f9958b7ecd8fb61e1125cc6817d916
#
_cell.length_a   1.000
_cell.length_b   1.000
_cell.length_c   1.000
_cell.angle_alpha   90.00
_cell.angle_beta   90.00
_cell.angle_gamma   90.00
#
_symmetry.space_group_name_H-M   'P 1'
#
loop_
_entity.id
_entity.type
_entity.pdbx_description
1 polymer ?
#
loop_
_entity_poly.entity_id
_entity_poly.type
_entity_poly.pdbx_seq_one_letter_code
_entity_poly.pdbx_strand_id
1 'polypeptide(L)'
;KAIQEYGLDFHLKPSSGPAMTALLKKAIENKQWIIITGWSPHWMFSDFRLKFLNDPKNTFGKTETIESIATKGFSQKQPFAAELLKNIKLDTKQLASLISKFNKIQDEGEAAESWISENQELINSWLPTSSPEISEPNKKMNQSVK
;
A
#
# COMPACT_ATOMS: atom_id res chain seq x y z
N LYS A 1 14.81 -7.36 -20.80
CA LYS A 1 14.77 -8.78 -20.40
C LYS A 1 13.47 -9.42 -20.94
N ALA A 2 12.27 -9.12 -20.45
CA ALA A 2 11.03 -9.80 -20.86
C ALA A 2 10.80 -9.80 -22.38
N ILE A 3 10.98 -8.67 -23.07
CA ILE A 3 10.84 -8.56 -24.52
C ILE A 3 11.71 -9.61 -25.23
N GLN A 4 12.97 -9.76 -24.82
CA GLN A 4 13.91 -10.73 -25.39
C GLN A 4 13.52 -12.18 -25.04
N GLU A 5 13.22 -12.45 -23.77
CA GLU A 5 12.88 -13.78 -23.28
C GLU A 5 11.62 -14.36 -23.93
N TYR A 6 10.66 -13.50 -24.24
CA TYR A 6 9.40 -13.89 -24.87
C TYR A 6 9.38 -13.68 -26.40
N GLY A 7 10.48 -13.18 -26.98
CA GLY A 7 10.57 -12.93 -28.42
C GLY A 7 9.51 -11.93 -28.92
N LEU A 8 9.23 -10.89 -28.13
CA LEU A 8 8.20 -9.92 -28.46
C LEU A 8 8.73 -8.86 -29.43
N ASP A 9 7.93 -8.50 -30.42
CA ASP A 9 8.22 -7.37 -31.33
C ASP A 9 7.71 -6.05 -30.73
N PHE A 10 8.29 -5.65 -29.58
CA PHE A 10 7.96 -4.42 -28.90
C PHE A 10 9.20 -3.58 -28.61
N HIS A 11 9.01 -2.27 -28.68
CA HIS A 11 10.03 -1.31 -28.28
C HIS A 11 9.72 -0.77 -26.89
N LEU A 12 10.68 -0.95 -25.96
CA LEU A 12 10.58 -0.36 -24.64
C LEU A 12 10.77 1.17 -24.73
N LYS A 13 9.82 1.91 -24.14
CA LYS A 13 9.94 3.35 -23.90
C LYS A 13 10.21 3.58 -22.41
N PRO A 14 11.48 3.76 -22.00
CA PRO A 14 11.80 4.08 -20.61
C PRO A 14 11.17 5.40 -20.22
N SER A 15 10.56 5.45 -19.04
CA SER A 15 9.94 6.66 -18.51
C SER A 15 9.91 6.63 -16.98
N SER A 16 9.65 7.77 -16.34
CA SER A 16 9.35 7.81 -14.91
C SER A 16 7.96 7.22 -14.61
N GLY A 17 7.72 6.83 -13.35
CA GLY A 17 6.41 6.35 -12.91
C GLY A 17 5.25 7.29 -13.27
N PRO A 18 5.33 8.59 -12.96
CA PRO A 18 4.30 9.56 -13.36
C PRO A 18 4.09 9.64 -14.87
N ALA A 19 5.16 9.61 -15.68
CA ALA A 19 5.03 9.64 -17.14
C ALA A 19 4.39 8.35 -17.68
N MET A 20 4.74 7.19 -17.12
CA MET A 20 4.12 5.91 -17.48
C MET A 20 2.61 5.93 -17.19
N THR A 21 2.21 6.37 -16.02
CA THR A 21 0.78 6.43 -15.64
C THR A 21 -0.01 7.44 -16.45
N ALA A 22 0.60 8.56 -16.87
CA ALA A 22 -0.01 9.51 -17.79
C ALA A 22 -0.23 8.90 -19.18
N LEU A 23 0.74 8.15 -19.70
CA LEU A 23 0.61 7.42 -20.98
C LEU A 23 -0.46 6.32 -20.89
N LEU A 24 -0.52 5.60 -19.77
CA LEU A 24 -1.55 4.60 -19.50
C LEU A 24 -2.95 5.22 -19.57
N LYS A 25 -3.17 6.32 -18.83
CA LYS A 25 -4.44 7.06 -18.82
C LYS A 25 -4.84 7.48 -20.24
N LYS A 26 -3.93 8.11 -20.97
CA LYS A 26 -4.15 8.56 -22.35
C LYS A 26 -4.51 7.41 -23.30
N ALA A 27 -3.84 6.26 -23.18
CA ALA A 27 -4.13 5.09 -24.01
C ALA A 27 -5.54 4.54 -23.71
N ILE A 28 -5.93 4.47 -22.43
CA ILE A 28 -7.27 4.03 -22.02
C ILE A 28 -8.35 4.98 -22.56
N GLU A 29 -8.18 6.29 -22.41
CA GLU A 29 -9.10 7.31 -22.93
C GLU A 29 -9.30 7.20 -24.45
N ASN A 30 -8.20 6.92 -25.17
CA ASN A 30 -8.20 6.75 -26.62
C ASN A 30 -8.57 5.33 -27.08
N LYS A 31 -8.92 4.41 -26.15
CA LYS A 31 -9.21 2.99 -26.44
C LYS A 31 -8.08 2.28 -27.20
N GLN A 32 -6.83 2.64 -26.89
CA GLN A 32 -5.63 2.07 -27.49
C GLN A 32 -5.05 0.98 -26.59
N TRP A 33 -4.48 -0.05 -27.22
CA TRP A 33 -3.73 -1.08 -26.52
C TRP A 33 -2.41 -0.50 -25.99
N ILE A 34 -2.11 -0.81 -24.75
CA ILE A 34 -0.84 -0.47 -24.11
C ILE A 34 -0.41 -1.61 -23.18
N ILE A 35 0.87 -1.88 -23.15
CA ILE A 35 1.49 -2.77 -22.16
C ILE A 35 2.46 -1.92 -21.35
N ILE A 36 2.36 -1.99 -20.03
CA ILE A 36 3.24 -1.29 -19.10
C ILE A 36 3.91 -2.28 -18.15
N THR A 37 5.04 -1.89 -17.58
CA THR A 37 5.56 -2.56 -16.40
C THR A 37 4.78 -2.05 -15.19
N GLY A 38 4.24 -2.97 -14.41
CA GLY A 38 3.44 -2.64 -13.24
C GLY A 38 3.77 -3.56 -12.07
N TRP A 39 3.41 -3.15 -10.90
CA TRP A 39 3.51 -3.95 -9.68
C TRP A 39 2.24 -3.81 -8.85
N SER A 40 1.97 -4.76 -8.02
CA SER A 40 0.86 -4.73 -7.09
C SER A 40 1.40 -4.85 -5.67
N PRO A 41 0.89 -4.05 -4.71
CA PRO A 41 -0.22 -3.11 -4.85
C PRO A 41 0.19 -1.77 -5.50
N HIS A 42 -0.71 -1.17 -6.28
CA HIS A 42 -0.55 0.17 -6.84
C HIS A 42 -1.94 0.78 -7.11
N TRP A 43 -2.10 2.09 -6.90
CA TRP A 43 -3.38 2.80 -7.07
C TRP A 43 -4.00 2.62 -8.47
N MET A 44 -3.19 2.44 -9.52
CA MET A 44 -3.67 2.27 -10.89
C MET A 44 -4.61 1.07 -11.06
N PHE A 45 -4.51 0.04 -10.20
CA PHE A 45 -5.41 -1.12 -10.23
C PHE A 45 -6.77 -0.84 -9.59
N SER A 46 -6.89 0.22 -8.79
CA SER A 46 -8.18 0.72 -8.29
C SER A 46 -8.85 1.65 -9.31
N ASP A 47 -8.04 2.46 -10.01
CA ASP A 47 -8.55 3.52 -10.88
C ASP A 47 -8.78 3.06 -12.32
N PHE A 48 -8.07 2.03 -12.77
CA PHE A 48 -8.16 1.50 -14.14
C PHE A 48 -8.43 0.00 -14.16
N ARG A 49 -9.21 -0.45 -15.15
CA ARG A 49 -9.43 -1.87 -15.41
C ARG A 49 -8.23 -2.48 -16.13
N LEU A 50 -7.24 -2.91 -15.34
CA LEU A 50 -6.01 -3.52 -15.83
C LEU A 50 -6.03 -5.05 -15.69
N LYS A 51 -5.23 -5.72 -16.52
CA LYS A 51 -5.04 -7.17 -16.49
C LYS A 51 -3.55 -7.47 -16.44
N PHE A 52 -3.13 -8.28 -15.47
CA PHE A 52 -1.78 -8.87 -15.49
C PHE A 52 -1.66 -9.89 -16.62
N LEU A 53 -0.55 -9.83 -17.32
CA LEU A 53 -0.16 -10.86 -18.28
C LEU A 53 0.60 -11.97 -17.54
N ASN A 54 0.44 -13.21 -17.99
CA ASN A 54 1.16 -14.33 -17.42
C ASN A 54 2.66 -14.23 -17.71
N ASP A 55 3.47 -14.54 -16.70
CA ASP A 55 4.95 -14.60 -16.80
C ASP A 55 5.46 -16.02 -16.50
N PRO A 56 5.19 -17.02 -17.37
CA PRO A 56 5.59 -18.41 -17.12
C PRO A 56 7.10 -18.63 -17.07
N LYS A 57 7.91 -17.70 -17.60
CA LYS A 57 9.36 -17.71 -17.51
C LYS A 57 9.91 -17.01 -16.27
N ASN A 58 9.03 -16.47 -15.44
CA ASN A 58 9.36 -15.76 -14.19
C ASN A 58 10.45 -14.67 -14.39
N THR A 59 10.29 -13.86 -15.45
CA THR A 59 11.25 -12.82 -15.84
C THR A 59 11.25 -11.62 -14.90
N PHE A 60 10.14 -11.42 -14.15
CA PHE A 60 9.96 -10.35 -13.17
C PHE A 60 10.24 -10.80 -11.73
N GLY A 61 10.64 -12.06 -11.51
CA GLY A 61 10.97 -12.59 -10.20
C GLY A 61 9.77 -13.23 -9.48
N LYS A 62 9.98 -13.54 -8.19
CA LYS A 62 8.95 -14.16 -7.34
C LYS A 62 8.08 -13.10 -6.68
N THR A 63 6.92 -13.53 -6.22
CA THR A 63 6.03 -12.70 -5.39
C THR A 63 6.75 -12.29 -4.10
N GLU A 64 6.69 -11.01 -3.78
CA GLU A 64 7.20 -10.43 -2.53
C GLU A 64 6.05 -10.22 -1.54
N THR A 65 6.39 -10.17 -0.25
CA THR A 65 5.45 -9.87 0.83
C THR A 65 5.77 -8.51 1.45
N ILE A 66 4.74 -7.81 1.90
CA ILE A 66 4.88 -6.58 2.68
C ILE A 66 4.75 -6.97 4.15
N GLU A 67 5.74 -6.64 4.95
CA GLU A 67 5.83 -7.03 6.35
C GLU A 67 5.98 -5.80 7.25
N SER A 68 5.35 -5.84 8.44
CA SER A 68 5.58 -4.84 9.48
C SER A 68 6.86 -5.15 10.24
N ILE A 69 7.75 -4.17 10.37
CA ILE A 69 9.02 -4.29 11.09
C ILE A 69 8.97 -3.39 12.33
N ALA A 70 9.41 -3.93 13.46
CA ALA A 70 9.51 -3.20 14.71
C ALA A 70 10.86 -3.48 15.42
N THR A 71 11.24 -2.59 16.33
CA THR A 71 12.45 -2.76 17.14
C THR A 71 12.35 -3.96 18.08
N LYS A 72 13.48 -4.59 18.40
CA LYS A 72 13.55 -5.69 19.39
C LYS A 72 12.94 -5.25 20.71
N GLY A 73 12.04 -6.06 21.26
CA GLY A 73 11.35 -5.77 22.51
C GLY A 73 10.10 -4.88 22.37
N PHE A 74 9.70 -4.51 21.15
CA PHE A 74 8.50 -3.71 20.93
C PHE A 74 7.23 -4.39 21.47
N SER A 75 7.06 -5.69 21.21
CA SER A 75 5.88 -6.44 21.65
C SER A 75 5.72 -6.48 23.19
N GLN A 76 6.84 -6.48 23.93
CA GLN A 76 6.81 -6.43 25.40
C GLN A 76 6.51 -5.03 25.94
N LYS A 77 6.99 -3.99 25.26
CA LYS A 77 6.82 -2.59 25.68
C LYS A 77 5.48 -2.00 25.28
N GLN A 78 4.93 -2.46 24.16
CA GLN A 78 3.71 -1.96 23.55
C GLN A 78 2.85 -3.13 23.06
N PRO A 79 2.32 -3.98 23.97
CA PRO A 79 1.63 -5.21 23.60
C PRO A 79 0.37 -4.95 22.76
N PHE A 80 -0.43 -3.94 23.10
CA PHE A 80 -1.61 -3.56 22.35
C PHE A 80 -1.26 -3.14 20.91
N ALA A 81 -0.28 -2.25 20.74
CA ALA A 81 0.15 -1.80 19.42
C ALA A 81 0.76 -2.94 18.59
N ALA A 82 1.49 -3.85 19.22
CA ALA A 82 2.06 -5.02 18.57
C ALA A 82 0.97 -5.98 18.08
N GLU A 83 -0.07 -6.21 18.88
CA GLU A 83 -1.21 -7.04 18.50
C GLU A 83 -2.01 -6.40 17.36
N LEU A 84 -2.30 -5.10 17.44
CA LEU A 84 -2.94 -4.35 16.37
C LEU A 84 -2.17 -4.49 15.05
N LEU A 85 -0.87 -4.20 15.05
CA LEU A 85 -0.03 -4.32 13.85
C LEU A 85 0.00 -5.74 13.29
N LYS A 86 -0.03 -6.77 14.14
CA LYS A 86 -0.11 -8.18 13.73
C LYS A 86 -1.45 -8.53 13.08
N ASN A 87 -2.53 -7.88 13.54
CA ASN A 87 -3.89 -8.12 13.04
C ASN A 87 -4.15 -7.39 11.73
N ILE A 88 -3.43 -6.29 11.42
CA ILE A 88 -3.58 -5.57 10.16
C ILE A 88 -3.21 -6.50 9.01
N LYS A 89 -4.24 -6.87 8.25
CA LYS A 89 -4.11 -7.66 7.02
C LYS A 89 -4.94 -7.02 5.94
N LEU A 90 -4.30 -6.66 4.86
CA LEU A 90 -4.92 -6.08 3.68
C LEU A 90 -4.74 -7.04 2.51
N ASP A 91 -5.81 -7.34 1.81
CA ASP A 91 -5.69 -7.95 0.51
C ASP A 91 -5.19 -6.92 -0.53
N THR A 92 -4.85 -7.41 -1.71
CA THR A 92 -4.31 -6.56 -2.78
C THR A 92 -5.28 -5.43 -3.19
N LYS A 93 -6.59 -5.69 -3.15
CA LYS A 93 -7.61 -4.68 -3.53
C LYS A 93 -7.76 -3.62 -2.45
N GLN A 94 -7.82 -4.03 -1.19
CA GLN A 94 -7.90 -3.12 -0.04
C GLN A 94 -6.68 -2.21 0.01
N LEU A 95 -5.48 -2.77 -0.17
CA LEU A 95 -4.25 -1.98 -0.15
C LEU A 95 -4.16 -1.03 -1.35
N ALA A 96 -4.56 -1.47 -2.56
CA ALA A 96 -4.62 -0.59 -3.72
C ALA A 96 -5.65 0.55 -3.54
N SER A 97 -6.78 0.28 -2.90
CA SER A 97 -7.79 1.29 -2.53
C SER A 97 -7.23 2.33 -1.56
N LEU A 98 -6.52 1.88 -0.51
CA LEU A 98 -5.83 2.77 0.44
C LEU A 98 -4.81 3.66 -0.28
N ILE A 99 -3.94 3.08 -1.10
CA ILE A 99 -2.95 3.82 -1.89
C ILE A 99 -3.63 4.83 -2.84
N SER A 100 -4.79 4.49 -3.43
CA SER A 100 -5.56 5.41 -4.26
C SER A 100 -6.06 6.63 -3.48
N LYS A 101 -6.46 6.47 -2.21
CA LYS A 101 -6.85 7.60 -1.35
C LYS A 101 -5.67 8.55 -1.14
N PHE A 102 -4.51 8.03 -0.76
CA PHE A 102 -3.29 8.83 -0.59
C PHE A 102 -2.83 9.53 -1.88
N ASN A 103 -3.12 8.95 -3.04
CA ASN A 103 -2.82 9.59 -4.32
C ASN A 103 -3.77 10.75 -4.67
N LYS A 104 -5.02 10.72 -4.17
CA LYS A 104 -6.06 11.71 -4.46
C LYS A 104 -6.15 12.83 -3.43
N ILE A 105 -5.86 12.54 -2.18
CA ILE A 105 -5.94 13.47 -1.05
C ILE A 105 -4.50 13.77 -0.62
N GLN A 106 -4.10 15.04 -0.69
CA GLN A 106 -2.72 15.45 -0.39
C GLN A 106 -2.37 15.36 1.10
N ASP A 107 -3.33 15.59 1.99
CA ASP A 107 -3.14 15.41 3.41
C ASP A 107 -3.24 13.93 3.78
N GLU A 108 -2.15 13.36 4.30
CA GLU A 108 -2.06 11.95 4.64
C GLU A 108 -3.02 11.56 5.77
N GLY A 109 -3.23 12.45 6.74
CA GLY A 109 -4.17 12.23 7.85
C GLY A 109 -5.61 12.15 7.34
N GLU A 110 -6.03 13.12 6.53
CA GLU A 110 -7.35 13.15 5.89
C GLU A 110 -7.58 11.93 5.00
N ALA A 111 -6.55 11.53 4.22
CA ALA A 111 -6.62 10.34 3.38
C ALA A 111 -6.86 9.07 4.20
N ALA A 112 -6.11 8.92 5.31
CA ALA A 112 -6.24 7.79 6.22
C ALA A 112 -7.62 7.77 6.90
N GLU A 113 -8.07 8.90 7.45
CA GLU A 113 -9.40 9.01 8.09
C GLU A 113 -10.54 8.71 7.13
N SER A 114 -10.47 9.23 5.90
CA SER A 114 -11.45 8.94 4.85
C SER A 114 -11.51 7.46 4.54
N TRP A 115 -10.36 6.79 4.38
CA TRP A 115 -10.33 5.36 4.09
C TRP A 115 -10.82 4.52 5.28
N ILE A 116 -10.44 4.88 6.51
CA ILE A 116 -10.89 4.23 7.75
C ILE A 116 -12.41 4.31 7.88
N SER A 117 -12.98 5.48 7.61
CA SER A 117 -14.44 5.68 7.70
C SER A 117 -15.24 4.81 6.71
N GLU A 118 -14.67 4.53 5.54
CA GLU A 118 -15.28 3.67 4.52
C GLU A 118 -15.08 2.17 4.79
N ASN A 119 -14.18 1.79 5.72
CA ASN A 119 -13.80 0.40 5.98
C ASN A 119 -13.93 0.00 7.46
N GLN A 120 -14.93 0.55 8.18
CA GLN A 120 -15.10 0.39 9.63
C GLN A 120 -15.14 -1.07 10.10
N GLU A 121 -15.82 -1.95 9.38
CA GLU A 121 -15.88 -3.38 9.73
C GLU A 121 -14.50 -4.04 9.68
N LEU A 122 -13.72 -3.72 8.65
CA LEU A 122 -12.36 -4.21 8.51
C LEU A 122 -11.47 -3.67 9.64
N ILE A 123 -11.54 -2.37 9.91
CA ILE A 123 -10.77 -1.73 10.99
C ILE A 123 -11.11 -2.34 12.34
N ASN A 124 -12.39 -2.54 12.63
CA ASN A 124 -12.84 -3.16 13.88
C ASN A 124 -12.31 -4.61 14.04
N SER A 125 -12.15 -5.33 12.94
CA SER A 125 -11.58 -6.68 12.97
C SER A 125 -10.09 -6.74 13.36
N TRP A 126 -9.37 -5.63 13.25
CA TRP A 126 -7.96 -5.52 13.63
C TRP A 126 -7.75 -5.12 15.09
N LEU A 127 -8.77 -4.51 15.72
CA LEU A 127 -8.64 -4.04 17.09
C LEU A 127 -8.42 -5.22 18.03
N PRO A 128 -7.39 -5.17 18.89
CA PRO A 128 -7.20 -6.16 19.93
C PRO A 128 -8.40 -6.22 20.88
N THR A 129 -8.71 -7.41 21.37
CA THR A 129 -9.79 -7.62 22.34
C THR A 129 -9.45 -7.10 23.74
N SER A 130 -8.16 -6.96 24.04
CA SER A 130 -7.67 -6.35 25.29
C SER A 130 -7.71 -4.82 25.15
N SER A 131 -8.37 -4.14 26.09
CA SER A 131 -8.29 -2.69 26.19
C SER A 131 -6.83 -2.24 26.42
N PRO A 132 -6.37 -1.16 25.77
CA PRO A 132 -5.08 -0.60 26.09
C PRO A 132 -5.11 -0.17 27.58
N GLU A 133 -4.16 -0.67 28.38
CA GLU A 133 -3.87 -0.01 29.65
C GLU A 133 -3.42 1.40 29.34
N ILE A 134 -4.29 2.37 29.58
CA ILE A 134 -3.95 3.78 29.48
C ILE A 134 -3.00 4.04 30.65
N SER A 135 -1.70 3.87 30.44
CA SER A 135 -0.71 4.41 31.35
C SER A 135 -0.89 5.92 31.33
N GLU A 136 -1.38 6.48 32.43
CA GLU A 136 -1.53 7.94 32.57
C GLU A 136 -0.24 8.64 32.14
N PRO A 137 -0.32 9.73 31.37
CA PRO A 137 0.85 10.48 30.96
C PRO A 137 1.59 10.94 32.24
N ASN A 138 2.85 10.57 32.32
CA ASN A 138 3.75 10.81 33.43
C ASN A 138 3.74 12.30 33.83
N LYS A 139 3.03 12.64 34.91
CA LYS A 139 2.89 13.99 35.49
C LYS A 139 4.16 14.52 36.16
N LYS A 140 5.34 14.06 35.71
CA LYS A 140 6.62 14.49 36.24
C LYS A 140 7.52 15.14 35.21
N MET A 141 7.09 16.27 34.64
CA MET A 141 8.06 17.16 33.96
C MET A 141 7.59 18.62 33.97
N ASN A 142 7.25 19.13 35.17
CA ASN A 142 7.07 20.57 35.35
C ASN A 142 7.35 20.98 36.81
N GLN A 143 8.52 20.61 37.36
CA GLN A 143 9.07 21.22 38.57
C GLN A 143 10.59 21.23 38.48
N SER A 144 11.18 22.11 37.71
CA SER A 144 12.55 22.59 37.86
C SER A 144 12.83 23.70 36.85
N VAL A 145 12.21 24.86 37.04
CA VAL A 145 12.80 26.16 36.65
C VAL A 145 12.37 27.13 37.73
N LYS A 146 13.25 27.35 38.70
CA LYS A 146 13.39 28.58 39.45
C LYS A 146 14.85 28.97 39.39
#